data_daf98cbd2a5fcb9e775c266015f5c1a6
#
_entry.id   daf98cbd2a5fcb9e775c266015f5c1a6
#
_cell.length_a   1.000
_cell.length_b   1.000
_cell.length_c   1.000
_cell.angle_alpha   90.00
_cell.angle_beta   90.00
_cell.angle_gamma   90.00
#
_symmetry.space_group_name_H-M   'P 1'
#
loop_
_entity.id
_entity.type
_entity.pdbx_description
1 polymer ?
#
loop_
_entity_poly.entity_id
_entity_poly.type
_entity_poly.pdbx_seq_one_letter_code
_entity_poly.pdbx_strand_id
1 'polypeptide(L)'
;MIKPQKLQAMRHSIRGLIIKDKKVLLVTGHAADFYWTPGGGRESGETAEEALHREISEELGVRVTSLRPHSTFNYDGRKVDNYLIEIEGTVTPANEITGTAWYSTQSDIKASNGFLNTVLPQLLKEGLVE
;
A
#
# COMPACT_ATOMS: atom_id res chain seq x y z
N MET A 1 -18.83 28.15 5.73
CA MET A 1 -17.65 27.83 5.61
C MET A 1 -17.34 26.58 5.03
N ILE A 2 -16.57 26.56 4.13
CA ILE A 2 -16.34 25.44 3.47
C ILE A 2 -15.09 24.84 3.57
N LYS A 3 -14.34 25.17 4.45
CA LYS A 3 -13.11 24.68 4.61
C LYS A 3 -12.96 23.24 4.53
N PRO A 4 -13.90 22.44 4.85
CA PRO A 4 -13.67 21.03 4.79
C PRO A 4 -13.24 20.52 3.46
N GLN A 5 -13.72 21.11 2.39
CA GLN A 5 -13.33 20.59 1.17
C GLN A 5 -11.96 20.87 0.86
N LYS A 6 -11.40 21.91 1.31
CA LYS A 6 -10.04 22.17 1.05
C LYS A 6 -9.20 21.18 1.74
N LEU A 7 -9.61 20.77 2.92
CA LEU A 7 -8.83 19.81 3.65
C LEU A 7 -8.85 18.48 2.96
N GLN A 8 -9.86 18.23 2.15
CA GLN A 8 -9.96 16.97 1.48
C GLN A 8 -9.44 17.00 0.07
N ALA A 9 -9.03 18.16 -0.40
CA ALA A 9 -8.59 18.28 -1.77
C ALA A 9 -7.42 17.40 -2.07
N MET A 10 -6.56 17.12 -1.09
CA MET A 10 -5.44 16.26 -1.33
C MET A 10 -5.36 15.27 -0.18
N ARG A 11 -5.90 14.10 -0.41
CA ARG A 11 -5.78 13.03 0.57
C ARG A 11 -4.39 12.44 0.45
N HIS A 12 -3.87 11.99 1.56
CA HIS A 12 -2.51 11.48 1.58
C HIS A 12 -2.53 10.03 2.07
N SER A 13 -2.23 9.11 1.17
CA SER A 13 -2.15 7.68 1.47
C SER A 13 -0.69 7.26 1.51
N ILE A 14 -0.37 6.38 2.45
CA ILE A 14 0.97 5.83 2.60
C ILE A 14 0.86 4.33 2.38
N ARG A 15 1.65 3.79 1.45
CA ARG A 15 1.55 2.39 1.06
C ARG A 15 2.87 1.67 1.25
N GLY A 16 2.80 0.39 1.62
CA GLY A 16 3.98 -0.45 1.79
C GLY A 16 4.14 -1.43 0.65
N LEU A 17 5.34 -1.49 0.10
CA LEU A 17 5.69 -2.44 -0.94
C LEU A 17 6.55 -3.51 -0.30
N ILE A 18 5.96 -4.70 -0.12
CA ILE A 18 6.64 -5.84 0.49
C ILE A 18 6.96 -6.80 -0.64
N ILE A 19 8.25 -6.95 -0.94
CA ILE A 19 8.71 -7.72 -2.10
C ILE A 19 9.36 -9.00 -1.62
N LYS A 20 9.00 -10.12 -2.26
CA LYS A 20 9.61 -11.40 -1.99
C LYS A 20 9.52 -12.27 -3.24
N ASP A 21 10.62 -12.86 -3.66
CA ASP A 21 10.66 -13.75 -4.81
C ASP A 21 10.06 -13.13 -6.07
N LYS A 22 10.39 -11.86 -6.30
CA LYS A 22 9.92 -11.10 -7.47
C LYS A 22 8.40 -10.93 -7.49
N LYS A 23 7.79 -10.92 -6.32
CA LYS A 23 6.35 -10.68 -6.17
C LYS A 23 6.12 -9.63 -5.11
N VAL A 24 5.00 -8.94 -5.20
CA VAL A 24 4.65 -7.93 -4.21
C VAL A 24 3.38 -8.35 -3.47
N LEU A 25 3.35 -8.12 -2.17
CA LEU A 25 2.20 -8.50 -1.35
C LEU A 25 1.07 -7.50 -1.53
N LEU A 26 -0.09 -7.99 -1.90
CA LEU A 26 -1.30 -7.17 -1.99
C LEU A 26 -2.34 -7.69 -1.00
N VAL A 27 -3.28 -6.83 -0.65
CA VAL A 27 -4.34 -7.12 0.32
C VAL A 27 -5.70 -6.88 -0.30
N THR A 28 -6.73 -7.47 0.28
CA THR A 28 -8.11 -7.20 -0.10
C THR A 28 -8.98 -7.16 1.14
N GLY A 29 -10.15 -6.54 1.02
CA GLY A 29 -11.10 -6.43 2.10
C GLY A 29 -12.32 -5.67 1.65
N HIS A 30 -13.21 -5.32 2.60
CA HIS A 30 -14.43 -4.54 2.30
C HIS A 30 -15.29 -5.20 1.21
N ALA A 31 -15.26 -6.53 1.12
CA ALA A 31 -15.99 -7.28 0.10
C ALA A 31 -15.61 -6.90 -1.33
N ALA A 32 -14.41 -6.36 -1.53
CA ALA A 32 -13.93 -6.02 -2.86
C ALA A 32 -13.53 -7.28 -3.63
N ASP A 33 -13.59 -7.20 -4.95
CA ASP A 33 -13.16 -8.29 -5.80
C ASP A 33 -11.80 -8.04 -6.42
N PHE A 34 -11.02 -7.14 -5.81
CA PHE A 34 -9.68 -6.82 -6.30
C PHE A 34 -8.76 -6.57 -5.12
N TYR A 35 -7.45 -6.54 -5.39
CA TYR A 35 -6.40 -6.41 -4.39
C TYR A 35 -5.63 -5.10 -4.60
N TRP A 36 -5.07 -4.57 -3.50
CA TRP A 36 -4.31 -3.32 -3.55
C TRP A 36 -3.13 -3.41 -2.58
N THR A 37 -2.24 -2.41 -2.61
CA THR A 37 -1.09 -2.39 -1.70
C THR A 37 -1.54 -2.07 -0.28
N PRO A 38 -0.93 -2.69 0.73
CA PRO A 38 -1.31 -2.40 2.12
C PRO A 38 -0.91 -0.99 2.53
N GLY A 39 -1.66 -0.42 3.44
CA GLY A 39 -1.44 0.94 3.93
C GLY A 39 -2.76 1.67 4.05
N GLY A 40 -2.70 2.97 4.20
CA GLY A 40 -3.92 3.76 4.35
C GLY A 40 -3.62 5.23 4.49
N GLY A 41 -4.60 5.98 4.98
CA GLY A 41 -4.49 7.41 5.12
C GLY A 41 -3.63 7.82 6.30
N ARG A 42 -2.87 8.88 6.12
CA ARG A 42 -2.14 9.48 7.21
C ARG A 42 -3.12 10.26 8.09
N GLU A 43 -3.02 10.08 9.39
CA GLU A 43 -3.86 10.81 10.32
C GLU A 43 -3.20 12.11 10.76
N SER A 44 -4.02 13.02 11.26
CA SER A 44 -3.51 14.31 11.71
C SER A 44 -2.47 14.10 12.81
N GLY A 45 -1.35 14.76 12.66
CA GLY A 45 -0.28 14.65 13.65
C GLY A 45 0.69 13.52 13.42
N GLU A 46 0.41 12.62 12.49
CA GLU A 46 1.33 11.53 12.17
C GLU A 46 2.32 11.93 11.10
N THR A 47 3.54 11.45 11.19
CA THR A 47 4.43 11.48 10.03
C THR A 47 4.01 10.37 9.08
N ALA A 48 4.50 10.41 7.85
CA ALA A 48 4.22 9.35 6.88
C ALA A 48 4.72 8.01 7.39
N GLU A 49 5.88 7.99 8.02
CA GLU A 49 6.44 6.74 8.52
C GLU A 49 5.63 6.18 9.68
N GLU A 50 5.16 7.06 10.58
CA GLU A 50 4.30 6.62 11.67
C GLU A 50 3.00 6.01 11.14
N ALA A 51 2.43 6.63 10.12
CA ALA A 51 1.22 6.12 9.50
C ALA A 51 1.46 4.73 8.90
N LEU A 52 2.60 4.55 8.25
CA LEU A 52 2.93 3.28 7.64
C LEU A 52 3.07 2.18 8.70
N HIS A 53 3.82 2.45 9.76
CA HIS A 53 3.96 1.48 10.85
C HIS A 53 2.60 1.09 11.41
N ARG A 54 1.74 2.07 11.65
CA ARG A 54 0.42 1.82 12.22
C ARG A 54 -0.44 0.99 11.27
N GLU A 55 -0.51 1.39 10.00
CA GLU A 55 -1.36 0.70 9.04
C GLU A 55 -0.92 -0.74 8.79
N ILE A 56 0.38 -0.97 8.66
CA ILE A 56 0.89 -2.32 8.41
C ILE A 56 0.62 -3.21 9.63
N SER A 57 0.79 -2.69 10.83
CA SER A 57 0.49 -3.43 12.04
C SER A 57 -1.00 -3.77 12.12
N GLU A 58 -1.87 -2.80 11.82
CA GLU A 58 -3.32 -3.01 11.90
C GLU A 58 -3.82 -3.99 10.86
N GLU A 59 -3.29 -3.92 9.65
CA GLU A 59 -3.80 -4.73 8.54
C GLU A 59 -3.21 -6.12 8.47
N LEU A 60 -1.94 -6.26 8.81
CA LEU A 60 -1.21 -7.50 8.59
C LEU A 60 -0.66 -8.15 9.86
N GLY A 61 -0.73 -7.46 10.99
CA GLY A 61 -0.25 -8.01 12.26
C GLY A 61 1.25 -8.21 12.30
N VAL A 62 2.01 -7.47 11.50
CA VAL A 62 3.46 -7.59 11.45
C VAL A 62 4.11 -6.27 11.79
N ARG A 63 5.41 -6.27 12.03
CA ARG A 63 6.17 -5.09 12.37
C ARG A 63 7.07 -4.70 11.21
N VAL A 64 7.09 -3.43 10.87
CA VAL A 64 8.00 -2.91 9.84
C VAL A 64 9.38 -2.78 10.48
N THR A 65 10.39 -3.42 9.88
CA THR A 65 11.74 -3.39 10.42
C THR A 65 12.65 -2.46 9.63
N SER A 66 12.33 -2.19 8.38
CA SER A 66 13.04 -1.17 7.62
C SER A 66 12.09 -0.57 6.60
N LEU A 67 12.33 0.67 6.23
CA LEU A 67 11.53 1.34 5.22
C LEU A 67 12.38 2.37 4.51
N ARG A 68 12.10 2.58 3.24
CA ARG A 68 12.71 3.66 2.49
C ARG A 68 11.76 4.13 1.40
N PRO A 69 11.76 5.43 1.10
CA PRO A 69 10.86 5.93 0.07
C PRO A 69 11.15 5.29 -1.28
N HIS A 70 10.11 4.99 -2.02
CA HIS A 70 10.24 4.44 -3.36
C HIS A 70 9.71 5.40 -4.41
N SER A 71 8.46 5.85 -4.27
CA SER A 71 7.84 6.68 -5.29
C SER A 71 6.65 7.43 -4.73
N THR A 72 6.28 8.50 -5.40
CA THR A 72 5.11 9.30 -5.04
C THR A 72 4.30 9.53 -6.30
N PHE A 73 2.99 9.32 -6.21
CA PHE A 73 2.10 9.58 -7.32
C PHE A 73 0.91 10.40 -6.85
N ASN A 74 0.38 11.22 -7.76
CA ASN A 74 -0.91 11.86 -7.56
C ASN A 74 -1.90 11.06 -8.39
N TYR A 75 -2.87 10.44 -7.74
CA TYR A 75 -3.80 9.57 -8.44
C TYR A 75 -5.19 9.77 -7.85
N ASP A 76 -6.14 10.11 -8.71
CA ASP A 76 -7.54 10.23 -8.32
C ASP A 76 -7.73 11.18 -7.13
N GLY A 77 -7.09 12.36 -7.20
CA GLY A 77 -7.22 13.38 -6.16
C GLY A 77 -6.50 13.07 -4.87
N ARG A 78 -5.56 12.13 -4.90
CA ARG A 78 -4.87 11.67 -3.71
C ARG A 78 -3.38 11.63 -3.97
N LYS A 79 -2.61 12.03 -2.96
CA LYS A 79 -1.16 11.85 -3.00
C LYS A 79 -0.86 10.48 -2.40
N VAL A 80 -0.12 9.66 -3.12
CA VAL A 80 0.21 8.31 -2.66
C VAL A 80 1.72 8.20 -2.55
N ASP A 81 2.21 7.98 -1.33
CA ASP A 81 3.63 7.74 -1.08
C ASP A 81 3.83 6.24 -0.89
N ASN A 82 4.70 5.66 -1.70
CA ASN A 82 5.02 4.24 -1.62
C ASN A 82 6.40 4.07 -1.00
N TYR A 83 6.50 3.15 -0.06
CA TYR A 83 7.76 2.82 0.61
C TYR A 83 8.08 1.35 0.38
N LEU A 84 9.35 1.05 0.08
CA LEU A 84 9.81 -0.33 0.11
C LEU A 84 10.05 -0.67 1.57
N ILE A 85 9.45 -1.73 2.06
CA ILE A 85 9.54 -2.07 3.48
C ILE A 85 9.94 -3.53 3.67
N GLU A 86 10.58 -3.78 4.80
CA GLU A 86 10.80 -5.13 5.28
C GLU A 86 9.98 -5.32 6.54
N ILE A 87 9.49 -6.53 6.75
CA ILE A 87 8.60 -6.82 7.86
C ILE A 87 9.11 -8.01 8.64
N GLU A 88 8.68 -8.09 9.89
CA GLU A 88 8.97 -9.21 10.75
C GLU A 88 7.68 -9.71 11.36
N GLY A 89 7.48 -11.01 11.38
CA GLY A 89 6.28 -11.63 11.93
C GLY A 89 5.53 -12.42 10.85
N THR A 90 4.47 -13.09 11.27
CA THR A 90 3.64 -13.87 10.36
C THR A 90 2.49 -13.00 9.89
N VAL A 91 2.36 -12.84 8.56
CA VAL A 91 1.28 -12.04 7.99
C VAL A 91 -0.06 -12.64 8.39
N THR A 92 -0.86 -11.85 9.08
CA THR A 92 -2.17 -12.26 9.59
C THR A 92 -3.17 -11.14 9.28
N PRO A 93 -3.99 -11.28 8.24
CA PRO A 93 -4.96 -10.25 7.91
C PRO A 93 -5.88 -9.94 9.09
N ALA A 94 -6.14 -8.67 9.32
CA ALA A 94 -6.96 -8.23 10.44
C ALA A 94 -7.75 -6.98 10.08
N ASN A 95 -8.71 -6.67 10.92
CA ASN A 95 -9.61 -5.52 10.75
C ASN A 95 -10.35 -5.64 9.41
N GLU A 96 -10.29 -4.62 8.58
CA GLU A 96 -11.02 -4.66 7.33
C GLU A 96 -10.35 -5.51 6.26
N ILE A 97 -9.13 -5.98 6.50
CA ILE A 97 -8.41 -6.80 5.52
C ILE A 97 -8.79 -8.27 5.73
N THR A 98 -9.29 -8.91 4.69
CA THR A 98 -9.77 -10.28 4.76
C THR A 98 -8.90 -11.26 4.00
N GLY A 99 -7.93 -10.78 3.20
CA GLY A 99 -7.06 -11.68 2.47
C GLY A 99 -5.82 -10.98 1.94
N THR A 100 -4.84 -11.80 1.59
CA THR A 100 -3.59 -11.31 1.00
C THR A 100 -3.23 -12.21 -0.17
N ALA A 101 -2.42 -11.69 -1.07
CA ALA A 101 -1.91 -12.47 -2.19
C ALA A 101 -0.60 -11.90 -2.67
N TRP A 102 0.27 -12.76 -3.16
CA TRP A 102 1.53 -12.33 -3.77
C TRP A 102 1.28 -12.13 -5.26
N TYR A 103 1.55 -10.94 -5.75
CA TYR A 103 1.27 -10.56 -7.12
C TYR A 103 2.53 -10.55 -7.98
N SER A 104 2.41 -11.16 -9.15
CA SER A 104 3.37 -10.97 -10.24
C SER A 104 2.52 -10.85 -11.52
N THR A 105 3.14 -10.55 -12.66
CA THR A 105 2.39 -10.45 -13.91
C THR A 105 1.81 -11.79 -14.35
N GLN A 106 2.22 -12.89 -13.72
CA GLN A 106 1.68 -14.21 -14.00
C GLN A 106 0.50 -14.56 -13.10
N SER A 107 0.18 -13.68 -12.14
CA SER A 107 -0.87 -13.98 -11.16
C SER A 107 -2.26 -13.83 -11.77
N ASP A 108 -3.20 -14.66 -11.29
CA ASP A 108 -4.58 -14.56 -11.72
C ASP A 108 -5.40 -13.56 -10.93
N ILE A 109 -4.85 -12.99 -9.87
CA ILE A 109 -5.61 -12.07 -9.04
C ILE A 109 -5.79 -10.74 -9.75
N LYS A 110 -6.92 -10.11 -9.48
CA LYS A 110 -7.22 -8.80 -10.05
C LYS A 110 -6.67 -7.73 -9.14
N ALA A 111 -5.75 -6.92 -9.63
CA ALA A 111 -5.16 -5.83 -8.85
C ALA A 111 -5.83 -4.50 -9.22
N SER A 112 -5.78 -3.55 -8.29
CA SER A 112 -6.42 -2.25 -8.48
C SER A 112 -5.79 -1.47 -9.63
N ASN A 113 -6.58 -0.64 -10.27
CA ASN A 113 -6.08 0.21 -11.35
C ASN A 113 -5.00 1.17 -10.85
N GLY A 114 -5.14 1.65 -9.61
CA GLY A 114 -4.12 2.52 -9.04
C GLY A 114 -2.76 1.83 -8.99
N PHE A 115 -2.72 0.59 -8.50
CA PHE A 115 -1.47 -0.16 -8.45
C PHE A 115 -0.94 -0.44 -9.86
N LEU A 116 -1.80 -0.93 -10.75
CA LEU A 116 -1.39 -1.30 -12.10
C LEU A 116 -0.87 -0.13 -12.90
N ASN A 117 -1.41 1.05 -12.69
CA ASN A 117 -1.10 2.22 -13.50
C ASN A 117 -0.05 3.15 -12.90
N THR A 118 0.37 2.91 -11.67
CA THR A 118 1.35 3.78 -11.03
C THR A 118 2.63 3.04 -10.66
N VAL A 119 2.61 2.29 -9.55
CA VAL A 119 3.86 1.73 -9.04
C VAL A 119 4.29 0.46 -9.75
N LEU A 120 3.35 -0.35 -10.26
CA LEU A 120 3.74 -1.61 -10.91
C LEU A 120 4.70 -1.41 -12.07
N PRO A 121 4.47 -0.46 -13.00
CA PRO A 121 5.43 -0.28 -14.09
C PRO A 121 6.84 0.02 -13.60
N GLN A 122 6.98 0.76 -12.52
CA GLN A 122 8.30 1.03 -11.96
C GLN A 122 8.91 -0.21 -11.34
N LEU A 123 8.12 -1.00 -10.61
CA LEU A 123 8.65 -2.24 -10.00
C LEU A 123 9.13 -3.21 -11.07
N LEU A 124 8.42 -3.28 -12.21
CA LEU A 124 8.83 -4.13 -13.31
C LEU A 124 10.12 -3.63 -13.94
N LYS A 125 10.22 -2.32 -14.17
CA LYS A 125 11.40 -1.73 -14.77
C LYS A 125 12.62 -1.91 -13.88
N GLU A 126 12.44 -1.88 -12.59
CA GLU A 126 13.52 -2.05 -11.63
C GLU A 126 13.87 -3.51 -11.39
N GLY A 127 13.10 -4.43 -11.94
CA GLY A 127 13.34 -5.86 -11.76
C GLY A 127 12.97 -6.37 -10.38
N LEU A 128 12.19 -5.61 -9.61
CA LEU A 128 11.76 -6.04 -8.29
C LEU A 128 10.59 -7.00 -8.36
N VAL A 129 9.78 -6.89 -9.41
CA VAL A 129 8.63 -7.75 -9.65
C VAL A 129 8.73 -8.23 -11.10
N GLU A 130 8.25 -9.43 -11.36
CA GLU A 130 8.20 -9.98 -12.71
C GLU A 130 6.80 -10.16 -13.20
#